data_a14cda1966d168993370a3bfdfc0438c
#
_entry.id   a14cda1966d168993370a3bfdfc0438c
#
_cell.length_a   1.000
_cell.length_b   1.000
_cell.length_c   1.000
_cell.angle_alpha   90.00
_cell.angle_beta   90.00
_cell.angle_gamma   90.00
#
_symmetry.space_group_name_H-M   'P 1'
#
loop_
_entity.id
_entity.type
_entity.pdbx_description
1 polymer ?
#
loop_
_entity_poly.entity_id
_entity_poly.type
_entity_poly.pdbx_seq_one_letter_code
_entity_poly.pdbx_strand_id
1 'polypeptide(L)'
;AHLKTSDGVWLQGRMLRSGMARVYSFADNRSEVAALLEQESLARVAGEGIWSHPFYAIRTPDTVGAFIGRYELIEGTVLDTAHVKGRTYLNFGEDWRQDFTVTVQKKAHGLFEKAGIDLLALKGRNIRVRGWVKSYNGPSINLTHPERLEILDIAQP
;
A
#
# COMPACT_ATOMS: atom_id res chain seq x y z
N ALA A 1 -2.39 0.73 20.29
CA ALA A 1 -3.27 1.53 21.15
C ALA A 1 -3.57 2.86 20.48
N HIS A 2 -4.80 3.36 20.63
CA HIS A 2 -5.20 4.68 20.16
C HIS A 2 -5.26 5.63 21.35
N LEU A 3 -4.68 6.83 21.18
CA LEU A 3 -4.61 7.85 22.21
C LEU A 3 -5.60 8.98 21.89
N LYS A 4 -6.40 9.36 22.89
CA LYS A 4 -7.25 10.53 22.84
C LYS A 4 -6.89 11.46 24.00
N THR A 5 -6.93 12.75 23.73
CA THR A 5 -6.78 13.75 24.77
C THR A 5 -8.04 13.81 25.66
N SER A 6 -7.99 14.50 26.78
CA SER A 6 -9.14 14.67 27.69
C SER A 6 -10.33 15.36 27.02
N ASP A 7 -10.10 16.20 26.01
CA ASP A 7 -11.11 16.87 25.18
C ASP A 7 -11.54 16.04 23.96
N GLY A 8 -11.12 14.74 23.88
CA GLY A 8 -11.56 13.79 22.87
C GLY A 8 -10.80 13.82 21.54
N VAL A 9 -9.73 14.60 21.42
CA VAL A 9 -8.94 14.65 20.17
C VAL A 9 -8.16 13.34 19.97
N TRP A 10 -8.34 12.70 18.82
CA TRP A 10 -7.60 11.51 18.43
C TRP A 10 -6.20 11.88 17.91
N LEU A 11 -5.16 11.63 18.71
CA LEU A 11 -3.80 12.10 18.44
C LEU A 11 -3.20 11.54 17.15
N GLN A 12 -3.34 10.22 16.92
CA GLN A 12 -2.81 9.60 15.70
C GLN A 12 -3.47 10.16 14.44
N GLY A 13 -4.81 10.30 14.45
CA GLY A 13 -5.55 10.90 13.34
C GLY A 13 -5.10 12.33 13.08
N ARG A 14 -4.90 13.13 14.13
CA ARG A 14 -4.44 14.51 14.01
C ARG A 14 -3.03 14.61 13.44
N MET A 15 -2.09 13.74 13.88
CA MET A 15 -0.73 13.70 13.34
C MET A 15 -0.72 13.36 11.85
N LEU A 16 -1.52 12.38 11.44
CA LEU A 16 -1.65 12.02 10.03
C LEU A 16 -2.27 13.15 9.20
N ARG A 17 -3.35 13.76 9.72
CA ARG A 17 -4.05 14.87 9.04
C ARG A 17 -3.17 16.11 8.83
N SER A 18 -2.23 16.36 9.72
CA SER A 18 -1.24 17.45 9.60
C SER A 18 0.02 17.05 8.82
N GLY A 19 0.05 15.85 8.23
CA GLY A 19 1.19 15.39 7.45
C GLY A 19 2.47 15.14 8.27
N MET A 20 2.36 14.81 9.54
CA MET A 20 3.53 14.55 10.40
C MET A 20 3.95 13.08 10.39
N ALA A 21 3.16 12.19 9.80
CA ALA A 21 3.40 10.75 9.80
C ALA A 21 2.79 10.07 8.58
N ARG A 22 3.23 8.83 8.32
CA ARG A 22 2.60 7.88 7.39
C ARG A 22 1.99 6.72 8.16
N VAL A 23 0.92 6.15 7.63
CA VAL A 23 0.32 4.95 8.21
C VAL A 23 1.25 3.76 8.06
N TYR A 24 1.51 3.09 9.18
CA TYR A 24 2.18 1.81 9.23
C TYR A 24 1.28 0.83 9.98
N SER A 25 0.75 -0.18 9.28
CA SER A 25 -0.21 -1.13 9.82
C SER A 25 0.35 -2.54 9.90
N PHE A 26 -0.26 -3.35 10.78
CA PHE A 26 0.12 -4.73 11.02
C PHE A 26 -1.08 -5.66 10.79
N ALA A 27 -0.81 -6.89 10.33
CA ALA A 27 -1.85 -7.86 9.99
C ALA A 27 -2.68 -8.33 11.20
N ASP A 28 -2.11 -8.28 12.38
CA ASP A 28 -2.72 -8.67 13.67
C ASP A 28 -3.35 -7.49 14.45
N ASN A 29 -3.16 -6.25 13.95
CA ASN A 29 -3.73 -5.05 14.55
C ASN A 29 -4.24 -4.09 13.47
N ARG A 30 -5.46 -4.37 12.98
CA ARG A 30 -6.08 -3.68 11.84
C ARG A 30 -7.21 -2.73 12.23
N SER A 31 -7.53 -2.64 13.53
CA SER A 31 -8.55 -1.70 13.99
C SER A 31 -8.17 -0.26 13.65
N GLU A 32 -9.15 0.54 13.22
CA GLU A 32 -9.00 1.96 12.88
C GLU A 32 -8.05 2.27 11.71
N VAL A 33 -7.45 1.27 11.03
CA VAL A 33 -6.50 1.53 9.94
C VAL A 33 -7.18 2.26 8.78
N ALA A 34 -8.42 1.94 8.46
CA ALA A 34 -9.17 2.65 7.42
C ALA A 34 -9.31 4.15 7.75
N ALA A 35 -9.67 4.48 8.99
CA ALA A 35 -9.76 5.87 9.44
C ALA A 35 -8.39 6.58 9.45
N LEU A 36 -7.31 5.88 9.80
CA LEU A 36 -5.95 6.42 9.70
C LEU A 36 -5.55 6.71 8.25
N LEU A 37 -5.87 5.82 7.32
CA LEU A 37 -5.59 5.99 5.89
C LEU A 37 -6.37 7.17 5.31
N GLU A 38 -7.60 7.40 5.75
CA GLU A 38 -8.39 8.56 5.36
C GLU A 38 -7.71 9.87 5.78
N GLN A 39 -7.26 9.98 7.05
CA GLN A 39 -6.56 11.17 7.53
C GLN A 39 -5.24 11.41 6.77
N GLU A 40 -4.48 10.35 6.51
CA GLU A 40 -3.26 10.41 5.70
C GLU A 40 -3.59 10.89 4.27
N SER A 41 -4.63 10.36 3.65
CA SER A 41 -5.03 10.71 2.29
C SER A 41 -5.36 12.20 2.16
N LEU A 42 -6.09 12.75 3.12
CA LEU A 42 -6.42 14.18 3.16
C LEU A 42 -5.16 15.04 3.24
N ALA A 43 -4.19 14.67 4.08
CA ALA A 43 -2.91 15.40 4.18
C ALA A 43 -2.08 15.28 2.89
N ARG A 44 -2.06 14.10 2.28
CA ARG A 44 -1.32 13.85 1.04
C ARG A 44 -1.88 14.66 -0.12
N VAL A 45 -3.19 14.69 -0.30
CA VAL A 45 -3.85 15.48 -1.35
C VAL A 45 -3.60 16.98 -1.16
N ALA A 46 -3.59 17.45 0.07
CA ALA A 46 -3.30 18.84 0.40
C ALA A 46 -1.80 19.21 0.36
N GLY A 47 -0.89 18.20 0.21
CA GLY A 47 0.56 18.44 0.25
C GLY A 47 1.08 18.87 1.62
N GLU A 48 0.36 18.51 2.69
CA GLU A 48 0.71 18.91 4.05
C GLU A 48 1.94 18.18 4.61
N GLY A 49 2.78 18.91 5.32
CA GLY A 49 3.93 18.38 6.05
C GLY A 49 4.88 17.57 5.17
N ILE A 50 5.11 16.29 5.51
CA ILE A 50 6.01 15.40 4.78
C ILE A 50 5.61 15.19 3.32
N TRP A 51 4.35 15.38 2.96
CA TRP A 51 3.83 15.14 1.62
C TRP A 51 4.26 16.20 0.59
N SER A 52 4.76 17.36 1.06
CA SER A 52 5.42 18.35 0.22
C SER A 52 6.89 18.01 -0.09
N HIS A 53 7.48 17.05 0.62
CA HIS A 53 8.90 16.73 0.51
C HIS A 53 9.15 15.56 -0.46
N PRO A 54 10.09 15.70 -1.45
CA PRO A 54 10.36 14.65 -2.46
C PRO A 54 10.73 13.28 -1.91
N PHE A 55 11.30 13.23 -0.69
CA PHE A 55 11.62 11.97 -0.01
C PHE A 55 10.40 11.07 0.18
N TYR A 56 9.22 11.66 0.40
CA TYR A 56 7.95 10.96 0.66
C TYR A 56 7.04 10.88 -0.57
N ALA A 57 7.51 11.30 -1.74
CA ALA A 57 6.74 11.21 -2.98
C ALA A 57 6.31 9.74 -3.25
N ILE A 58 5.12 9.58 -3.81
CA ILE A 58 4.66 8.28 -4.30
C ILE A 58 5.56 7.86 -5.47
N ARG A 59 6.03 6.60 -5.46
CA ARG A 59 6.89 6.04 -6.49
C ARG A 59 6.07 5.37 -7.57
N THR A 60 6.68 5.20 -8.73
CA THR A 60 6.15 4.38 -9.82
C THR A 60 6.89 3.05 -9.91
N PRO A 61 6.31 2.04 -10.56
CA PRO A 61 7.00 0.76 -10.81
C PRO A 61 8.38 0.92 -11.44
N ASP A 62 8.55 1.87 -12.35
CA ASP A 62 9.82 2.10 -13.05
C ASP A 62 10.90 2.74 -12.16
N THR A 63 10.51 3.49 -11.16
CA THR A 63 11.45 4.24 -10.31
C THR A 63 11.76 3.55 -8.98
N VAL A 64 10.91 2.62 -8.54
CA VAL A 64 10.98 2.02 -7.20
C VAL A 64 12.27 1.24 -6.94
N GLY A 65 12.94 0.74 -7.98
CA GLY A 65 14.21 0.02 -7.86
C GLY A 65 15.33 0.81 -7.16
N ALA A 66 15.30 2.13 -7.24
CA ALA A 66 16.23 3.02 -6.53
C ALA A 66 15.96 3.12 -5.01
N PHE A 67 14.87 2.53 -4.52
CA PHE A 67 14.40 2.67 -3.14
C PHE A 67 14.37 1.35 -2.36
N ILE A 68 15.13 0.35 -2.79
CA ILE A 68 15.30 -0.92 -2.06
C ILE A 68 15.78 -0.65 -0.63
N GLY A 69 15.18 -1.34 0.34
CA GLY A 69 15.45 -1.14 1.76
C GLY A 69 14.63 -0.03 2.43
N ARG A 70 13.72 0.62 1.70
CA ARG A 70 12.87 1.71 2.23
C ARG A 70 11.41 1.31 2.26
N TYR A 71 10.66 1.95 3.16
CA TYR A 71 9.20 1.84 3.20
C TYR A 71 8.60 2.90 2.27
N GLU A 72 7.99 2.46 1.19
CA GLU A 72 7.49 3.35 0.13
C GLU A 72 6.02 3.12 -0.17
N LEU A 73 5.38 4.13 -0.77
CA LEU A 73 4.10 4.03 -1.45
C LEU A 73 4.37 3.98 -2.96
N ILE A 74 3.84 2.97 -3.62
CA ILE A 74 4.00 2.77 -5.06
C ILE A 74 2.62 2.74 -5.72
N GLU A 75 2.47 3.51 -6.78
CA GLU A 75 1.25 3.59 -7.57
C GLU A 75 1.52 3.16 -9.01
N GLY A 76 0.66 2.30 -9.55
CA GLY A 76 0.79 1.83 -10.91
C GLY A 76 -0.32 0.88 -11.32
N THR A 77 -0.38 0.61 -12.62
CA THR A 77 -1.34 -0.33 -13.22
C THR A 77 -0.77 -1.74 -13.19
N VAL A 78 -1.53 -2.70 -12.69
CA VAL A 78 -1.17 -4.11 -12.70
C VAL A 78 -1.24 -4.64 -14.14
N LEU A 79 -0.11 -5.02 -14.69
CA LEU A 79 -0.03 -5.53 -16.07
C LEU A 79 -0.53 -6.97 -16.16
N ASP A 80 -0.15 -7.81 -15.20
CA ASP A 80 -0.54 -9.21 -15.17
C ASP A 80 -0.61 -9.76 -13.74
N THR A 81 -1.36 -10.85 -13.57
CA THR A 81 -1.52 -11.53 -12.28
C THR A 81 -1.27 -13.02 -12.44
N ALA A 82 -0.63 -13.63 -11.44
CA ALA A 82 -0.39 -15.07 -11.43
C ALA A 82 -0.55 -15.65 -10.02
N HIS A 83 -1.00 -16.90 -9.96
CA HIS A 83 -1.03 -17.68 -8.71
C HIS A 83 -0.20 -18.94 -8.87
N VAL A 84 0.91 -19.01 -8.14
CA VAL A 84 1.88 -20.10 -8.25
C VAL A 84 2.24 -20.61 -6.86
N LYS A 85 2.07 -21.91 -6.63
CA LYS A 85 2.43 -22.59 -5.36
C LYS A 85 1.91 -21.87 -4.11
N GLY A 86 0.66 -21.40 -4.16
CA GLY A 86 0.01 -20.73 -3.04
C GLY A 86 0.42 -19.26 -2.83
N ARG A 87 1.16 -18.66 -3.73
CA ARG A 87 1.52 -17.25 -3.73
C ARG A 87 0.89 -16.55 -4.92
N THR A 88 0.31 -15.38 -4.69
CA THR A 88 -0.19 -14.51 -5.75
C THR A 88 0.86 -13.45 -6.06
N TYR A 89 1.03 -13.17 -7.34
CA TYR A 89 1.91 -12.16 -7.91
C TYR A 89 1.09 -11.15 -8.68
N LEU A 90 1.34 -9.87 -8.45
CA LEU A 90 0.85 -8.76 -9.26
C LEU A 90 2.06 -8.15 -9.95
N ASN A 91 2.16 -8.28 -11.26
CA ASN A 91 3.30 -7.85 -12.05
C ASN A 91 3.00 -6.49 -12.70
N PHE A 92 3.97 -5.59 -12.68
CA PHE A 92 3.85 -4.23 -13.20
C PHE A 92 4.67 -3.97 -14.46
N GLY A 93 5.43 -4.95 -14.93
CA GLY A 93 6.19 -4.91 -16.16
C GLY A 93 6.14 -6.24 -16.90
N GLU A 94 6.72 -6.27 -18.10
CA GLU A 94 6.73 -7.47 -18.97
C GLU A 94 7.75 -8.51 -18.52
N ASP A 95 8.84 -8.07 -17.89
CA ASP A 95 9.87 -8.96 -17.35
C ASP A 95 9.78 -9.09 -15.83
N TRP A 96 8.95 -10.03 -15.36
CA TRP A 96 8.77 -10.32 -13.94
C TRP A 96 10.06 -10.64 -13.18
N ARG A 97 11.19 -10.88 -13.88
CA ARG A 97 12.49 -11.14 -13.24
C ARG A 97 13.22 -9.88 -12.83
N GLN A 98 12.86 -8.74 -13.40
CA GLN A 98 13.54 -7.46 -13.20
C GLN A 98 12.59 -6.36 -12.77
N ASP A 99 11.33 -6.44 -13.19
CA ASP A 99 10.34 -5.40 -12.98
C ASP A 99 9.72 -5.48 -11.57
N PHE A 100 9.09 -4.38 -11.17
CA PHE A 100 8.42 -4.33 -9.89
C PHE A 100 7.29 -5.36 -9.79
N THR A 101 7.28 -6.09 -8.68
CA THR A 101 6.26 -7.11 -8.40
C THR A 101 5.75 -6.99 -6.97
N VAL A 102 4.44 -7.09 -6.82
CA VAL A 102 3.79 -7.23 -5.52
C VAL A 102 3.45 -8.70 -5.29
N THR A 103 3.74 -9.21 -4.11
CA THR A 103 3.45 -10.60 -3.73
C THR A 103 2.50 -10.68 -2.55
N VAL A 104 1.63 -11.69 -2.56
CA VAL A 104 0.77 -12.05 -1.41
C VAL A 104 0.97 -13.53 -1.12
N GLN A 105 1.46 -13.84 0.08
CA GLN A 105 1.68 -15.23 0.50
C GLN A 105 0.36 -15.91 0.87
N LYS A 106 0.28 -17.24 0.74
CA LYS A 106 -0.90 -18.05 1.04
C LYS A 106 -1.56 -17.70 2.39
N LYS A 107 -0.77 -17.53 3.43
CA LYS A 107 -1.28 -17.21 4.78
C LYS A 107 -2.04 -15.86 4.87
N ALA A 108 -1.82 -14.96 3.92
CA ALA A 108 -2.49 -13.65 3.88
C ALA A 108 -3.77 -13.66 3.03
N HIS A 109 -3.97 -14.62 2.13
CA HIS A 109 -5.10 -14.63 1.19
C HIS A 109 -6.45 -14.51 1.89
N GLY A 110 -6.69 -15.24 2.98
CA GLY A 110 -7.94 -15.18 3.70
C GLY A 110 -8.32 -13.80 4.25
N LEU A 111 -7.32 -12.92 4.49
CA LEU A 111 -7.59 -11.54 4.88
C LEU A 111 -8.10 -10.71 3.70
N PHE A 112 -7.53 -10.91 2.50
CA PHE A 112 -7.97 -10.24 1.28
C PHE A 112 -9.35 -10.71 0.85
N GLU A 113 -9.62 -12.02 0.89
CA GLU A 113 -10.95 -12.59 0.61
C GLU A 113 -12.03 -12.03 1.55
N LYS A 114 -11.74 -11.96 2.86
CA LYS A 114 -12.65 -11.36 3.85
C LYS A 114 -12.90 -9.86 3.61
N ALA A 115 -11.94 -9.17 3.01
CA ALA A 115 -12.08 -7.78 2.61
C ALA A 115 -12.79 -7.61 1.24
N GLY A 116 -13.19 -8.71 0.58
CA GLY A 116 -13.83 -8.69 -0.73
C GLY A 116 -12.86 -8.37 -1.89
N ILE A 117 -11.57 -8.57 -1.70
CA ILE A 117 -10.54 -8.30 -2.72
C ILE A 117 -10.15 -9.61 -3.40
N ASP A 118 -10.52 -9.74 -4.68
CA ASP A 118 -9.98 -10.76 -5.57
C ASP A 118 -8.68 -10.24 -6.18
N LEU A 119 -7.55 -10.80 -5.72
CA LEU A 119 -6.22 -10.39 -6.15
C LEU A 119 -5.97 -10.67 -7.64
N LEU A 120 -6.56 -11.72 -8.20
CA LEU A 120 -6.38 -12.04 -9.62
C LEU A 120 -7.19 -11.11 -10.53
N ALA A 121 -8.30 -10.58 -10.03
CA ALA A 121 -9.12 -9.58 -10.74
C ALA A 121 -8.47 -8.18 -10.77
N LEU A 122 -7.32 -7.99 -10.14
CA LEU A 122 -6.61 -6.69 -10.19
C LEU A 122 -5.85 -6.45 -11.48
N LYS A 123 -5.75 -7.41 -12.40
CA LYS A 123 -5.17 -7.19 -13.72
C LYS A 123 -5.87 -6.03 -14.43
N GLY A 124 -5.08 -5.09 -14.95
CA GLY A 124 -5.55 -3.87 -15.60
C GLY A 124 -6.01 -2.76 -14.65
N ARG A 125 -6.00 -3.00 -13.32
CA ARG A 125 -6.43 -2.00 -12.34
C ARG A 125 -5.26 -1.12 -11.92
N ASN A 126 -5.53 0.16 -11.70
CA ASN A 126 -4.57 1.06 -11.06
C ASN A 126 -4.67 0.91 -9.54
N ILE A 127 -3.56 0.59 -8.91
CA ILE A 127 -3.51 0.37 -7.45
C ILE A 127 -2.38 1.17 -6.82
N ARG A 128 -2.52 1.45 -5.53
CA ARG A 128 -1.45 1.95 -4.67
C ARG A 128 -1.16 0.91 -3.61
N VAL A 129 0.10 0.56 -3.47
CA VAL A 129 0.58 -0.35 -2.43
C VAL A 129 1.58 0.33 -1.53
N ARG A 130 1.70 -0.13 -0.31
CA ARG A 130 2.67 0.37 0.67
C ARG A 130 3.40 -0.77 1.36
N GLY A 131 4.69 -0.61 1.54
CA GLY A 131 5.50 -1.63 2.19
C GLY A 131 6.99 -1.39 2.05
N TRP A 132 7.76 -2.28 2.65
CA TRP A 132 9.20 -2.33 2.50
C TRP A 132 9.57 -2.87 1.12
N VAL A 133 10.29 -2.08 0.36
CA VAL A 133 10.82 -2.50 -0.95
C VAL A 133 12.01 -3.43 -0.73
N LYS A 134 11.89 -4.64 -1.23
CA LYS A 134 12.94 -5.67 -1.18
C LYS A 134 13.43 -6.00 -2.58
N SER A 135 14.61 -6.59 -2.68
CA SER A 135 15.13 -7.16 -3.92
C SER A 135 14.82 -8.66 -3.96
N TYR A 136 13.91 -9.06 -4.84
CA TYR A 136 13.60 -10.47 -5.13
C TYR A 136 13.07 -10.57 -6.56
N ASN A 137 13.91 -10.99 -7.49
CA ASN A 137 13.61 -10.90 -8.93
C ASN A 137 13.15 -9.48 -9.29
N GLY A 138 14.04 -8.49 -9.10
CA GLY A 138 13.70 -7.09 -9.18
C GLY A 138 13.17 -6.51 -7.85
N PRO A 139 12.73 -5.25 -7.85
CA PRO A 139 12.12 -4.62 -6.69
C PRO A 139 10.77 -5.27 -6.37
N SER A 140 10.50 -5.52 -5.10
CA SER A 140 9.27 -6.21 -4.70
C SER A 140 8.74 -5.74 -3.35
N ILE A 141 7.41 -5.80 -3.20
CA ILE A 141 6.70 -5.61 -1.92
C ILE A 141 5.87 -6.86 -1.62
N ASN A 142 5.95 -7.36 -0.38
CA ASN A 142 5.07 -8.42 0.08
C ASN A 142 3.93 -7.81 0.91
N LEU A 143 2.69 -7.98 0.45
CA LEU A 143 1.50 -7.55 1.18
C LEU A 143 1.09 -8.61 2.20
N THR A 144 0.88 -8.20 3.43
CA THR A 144 0.50 -9.07 4.54
C THR A 144 -0.96 -8.93 4.94
N HIS A 145 -1.63 -7.84 4.53
CA HIS A 145 -3.03 -7.55 4.84
C HIS A 145 -3.60 -6.49 3.88
N PRO A 146 -4.92 -6.42 3.73
CA PRO A 146 -5.59 -5.59 2.73
C PRO A 146 -5.33 -4.09 2.83
N GLU A 147 -5.14 -3.55 4.02
CA GLU A 147 -4.96 -2.11 4.24
C GLU A 147 -3.61 -1.57 3.70
N ARG A 148 -2.76 -2.45 3.18
CA ARG A 148 -1.56 -2.08 2.41
C ARG A 148 -1.81 -1.95 0.91
N LEU A 149 -3.05 -2.16 0.47
CA LEU A 149 -3.50 -2.06 -0.92
C LEU A 149 -4.68 -1.09 -1.01
N GLU A 150 -4.59 -0.12 -1.89
CA GLU A 150 -5.68 0.78 -2.27
C GLU A 150 -5.97 0.57 -3.76
N ILE A 151 -7.23 0.33 -4.13
CA ILE A 151 -7.67 0.24 -5.52
C ILE A 151 -8.14 1.63 -5.92
N LEU A 152 -7.47 2.24 -6.91
CA LEU A 152 -7.67 3.65 -7.28
C LEU A 152 -8.72 3.82 -8.37
N ASP A 153 -8.88 2.82 -9.23
CA ASP A 153 -9.95 2.81 -10.22
C ASP A 153 -11.24 2.36 -9.53
N ILE A 154 -11.95 3.28 -8.92
CA ILE A 154 -13.33 3.00 -8.52
C ILE A 154 -14.10 2.91 -9.84
N ALA A 155 -14.64 1.73 -10.15
CA ALA A 155 -15.63 1.61 -11.19
C ALA A 155 -16.75 2.60 -10.86
N GLN A 156 -16.90 3.65 -11.65
CA GLN A 156 -18.06 4.52 -11.53
C GLN A 156 -19.30 3.66 -11.79
N PRO A 157 -20.33 3.78 -10.94
CA PRO A 157 -21.54 3.04 -11.12
C PRO A 157 -22.24 3.36 -12.43
#